data_c8d3d89d7c2b452ce907561e0273ae48
#
_entry.id   c8d3d89d7c2b452ce907561e0273ae48
#
_cell.length_a   1.000
_cell.length_b   1.000
_cell.length_c   1.000
_cell.angle_alpha   90.00
_cell.angle_beta   90.00
_cell.angle_gamma   90.00
#
_symmetry.space_group_name_H-M   'P 1'
#
loop_
_entity.id
_entity.type
_entity.pdbx_description
1 polymer ?
#
loop_
_entity_poly.entity_id
_entity_poly.type
_entity_poly.pdbx_seq_one_letter_code
_entity_poly.pdbx_strand_id
1 'polypeptide(L)'
;EEIVERHISPLRLSLHCITPEVRRKMIGKHAPHGIEMLERLLDAGIEFDAQIVLTPGYNDGLELQKTLTWAYMHPGILNIGIVPLGYTKHQCSFEKSYNDVDAALDVIDTVEPMQKHALAERGFPWVYLADEFYCNAYPDSLLEHLPPTEHYGNFEMFEDGIGIVRTSVDEWESCAEQLEHLAEVLEEEDARVYYIFGEAQRPCMARLMEEAPTKGRLVPLVVKNNHFGGNVDVTGLLCGFDVAMAIRGISAHDYVVLPKIMFNSNGYTLDDMTVDDIRDTSGVPVTVVSCSVPEYLAEIEELVVGY
;
A
#
# COMPACT_ATOMS: atom_id res chain seq x y z
N GLU A 1 26.94 -17.01 -10.99
CA GLU A 1 27.00 -18.30 -11.73
C GLU A 1 25.68 -19.08 -11.53
N GLU A 2 25.29 -19.42 -10.31
CA GLU A 2 24.12 -20.26 -10.02
C GLU A 2 22.78 -19.70 -10.60
N ILE A 3 22.53 -18.40 -10.54
CA ILE A 3 21.36 -17.75 -11.12
C ILE A 3 21.26 -18.01 -12.64
N VAL A 4 22.38 -17.85 -13.34
CA VAL A 4 22.46 -18.04 -14.79
C VAL A 4 22.37 -19.53 -15.14
N GLU A 5 23.10 -20.40 -14.44
CA GLU A 5 23.09 -21.86 -14.67
C GLU A 5 21.71 -22.47 -14.45
N ARG A 6 20.97 -22.00 -13.43
CA ARG A 6 19.62 -22.49 -13.11
C ARG A 6 18.50 -21.71 -13.80
N HIS A 7 18.85 -20.66 -14.53
CA HIS A 7 17.91 -19.75 -15.17
C HIS A 7 16.80 -19.27 -14.22
N ILE A 8 17.23 -18.74 -13.04
CA ILE A 8 16.31 -18.20 -12.03
C ILE A 8 15.84 -16.82 -12.51
N SER A 9 14.64 -16.74 -13.07
CA SER A 9 14.07 -15.56 -13.71
C SER A 9 12.53 -15.64 -13.72
N PRO A 10 11.80 -14.52 -13.54
CA PRO A 10 12.32 -13.21 -13.17
C PRO A 10 12.78 -13.10 -11.71
N LEU A 11 13.60 -12.11 -11.43
CA LEU A 11 14.04 -11.79 -10.06
C LEU A 11 13.51 -10.42 -9.63
N ARG A 12 13.27 -10.23 -8.33
CA ARG A 12 13.01 -8.93 -7.73
C ARG A 12 14.30 -8.17 -7.51
N LEU A 13 14.34 -6.89 -7.87
CA LEU A 13 15.51 -6.02 -7.84
C LEU A 13 15.23 -4.68 -7.16
N SER A 14 15.94 -4.36 -6.10
CA SER A 14 16.00 -3.00 -5.54
C SER A 14 16.97 -2.14 -6.38
N LEU A 15 16.45 -1.50 -7.43
CA LEU A 15 17.25 -0.69 -8.38
C LEU A 15 17.61 0.67 -7.79
N HIS A 16 16.64 1.42 -7.31
CA HIS A 16 16.67 2.77 -6.73
C HIS A 16 17.20 3.87 -7.68
N CYS A 17 18.40 3.74 -8.24
CA CYS A 17 18.98 4.65 -9.24
C CYS A 17 20.19 4.02 -9.90
N ILE A 18 20.67 4.64 -11.00
CA ILE A 18 21.84 4.12 -11.75
C ILE A 18 23.13 4.90 -11.46
N THR A 19 23.05 6.16 -11.02
CA THR A 19 24.23 7.01 -10.81
C THR A 19 25.07 6.51 -9.62
N PRO A 20 26.36 6.19 -9.83
CA PRO A 20 27.21 5.58 -8.80
C PRO A 20 27.32 6.39 -7.52
N GLU A 21 27.39 7.72 -7.61
CA GLU A 21 27.50 8.64 -6.47
C GLU A 21 26.23 8.65 -5.64
N VAL A 22 25.06 8.62 -6.30
CA VAL A 22 23.75 8.59 -5.64
C VAL A 22 23.58 7.23 -4.96
N ARG A 23 23.84 6.13 -5.67
CA ARG A 23 23.79 4.77 -5.08
C ARG A 23 24.66 4.62 -3.85
N ARG A 24 25.89 5.20 -3.89
CA ARG A 24 26.80 5.14 -2.75
C ARG A 24 26.25 5.85 -1.53
N LYS A 25 25.57 6.97 -1.73
CA LYS A 25 24.92 7.72 -0.63
C LYS A 25 23.70 7.02 -0.07
N MET A 26 22.86 6.46 -0.92
CA MET A 26 21.59 5.84 -0.52
C MET A 26 21.76 4.43 0.05
N ILE A 27 22.57 3.59 -0.60
CA ILE A 27 22.65 2.16 -0.33
C ILE A 27 23.96 1.82 0.40
N GLY A 28 25.07 2.45 -0.02
CA GLY A 28 26.36 2.25 0.61
C GLY A 28 27.51 2.02 -0.36
N LYS A 29 28.67 1.79 0.23
CA LYS A 29 29.99 1.79 -0.43
C LYS A 29 30.09 0.90 -1.68
N HIS A 30 29.47 -0.27 -1.66
CA HIS A 30 29.57 -1.27 -2.73
C HIS A 30 28.42 -1.21 -3.75
N ALA A 31 27.42 -0.37 -3.54
CA ALA A 31 26.23 -0.29 -4.38
C ALA A 31 26.49 0.03 -5.88
N PRO A 32 27.50 0.83 -6.26
CA PRO A 32 27.83 1.02 -7.68
C PRO A 32 28.14 -0.26 -8.44
N HIS A 33 28.82 -1.23 -7.80
CA HIS A 33 29.12 -2.54 -8.40
C HIS A 33 27.85 -3.34 -8.73
N GLY A 34 26.73 -3.07 -8.03
CA GLY A 34 25.45 -3.73 -8.29
C GLY A 34 24.92 -3.49 -9.71
N ILE A 35 25.18 -2.33 -10.31
CA ILE A 35 24.77 -2.05 -11.70
C ILE A 35 25.57 -2.89 -12.70
N GLU A 36 26.88 -3.01 -12.52
CA GLU A 36 27.73 -3.88 -13.35
C GLU A 36 27.27 -5.34 -13.29
N MET A 37 26.86 -5.81 -12.10
CA MET A 37 26.34 -7.17 -11.94
C MET A 37 24.96 -7.32 -12.58
N LEU A 38 24.09 -6.30 -12.49
CA LEU A 38 22.79 -6.29 -13.11
C LEU A 38 22.92 -6.37 -14.65
N GLU A 39 23.77 -5.54 -15.25
CA GLU A 39 24.03 -5.56 -16.70
C GLU A 39 24.51 -6.95 -17.16
N ARG A 40 25.41 -7.57 -16.41
CA ARG A 40 25.89 -8.95 -16.72
C ARG A 40 24.78 -10.01 -16.62
N LEU A 41 23.83 -9.86 -15.71
CA LEU A 41 22.69 -10.77 -15.59
C LEU A 41 21.69 -10.55 -16.70
N LEU A 42 21.42 -9.29 -17.07
CA LEU A 42 20.58 -8.92 -18.21
C LEU A 42 21.16 -9.46 -19.52
N ASP A 43 22.48 -9.31 -19.73
CA ASP A 43 23.20 -9.87 -20.88
C ASP A 43 23.13 -11.41 -20.93
N ALA A 44 23.01 -12.05 -19.78
CA ALA A 44 22.82 -13.50 -19.66
C ALA A 44 21.35 -13.94 -19.81
N GLY A 45 20.41 -13.01 -20.10
CA GLY A 45 19.01 -13.29 -20.34
C GLY A 45 18.18 -13.48 -19.05
N ILE A 46 18.67 -13.00 -17.90
CA ILE A 46 17.87 -12.95 -16.66
C ILE A 46 16.99 -11.71 -16.66
N GLU A 47 15.72 -11.88 -16.32
CA GLU A 47 14.71 -10.82 -16.28
C GLU A 47 14.47 -10.35 -14.84
N PHE A 48 13.97 -9.13 -14.70
CA PHE A 48 13.78 -8.48 -13.41
C PHE A 48 12.49 -7.67 -13.35
N ASP A 49 11.79 -7.76 -12.20
CA ASP A 49 10.87 -6.75 -11.72
C ASP A 49 11.63 -5.83 -10.75
N ALA A 50 11.74 -4.55 -11.11
CA ALA A 50 12.56 -3.61 -10.37
C ALA A 50 11.73 -2.72 -9.45
N GLN A 51 12.27 -2.40 -8.27
CA GLN A 51 11.69 -1.46 -7.34
C GLN A 51 12.60 -0.24 -7.16
N ILE A 52 11.99 0.93 -7.10
CA ILE A 52 12.63 2.20 -6.76
C ILE A 52 11.98 2.74 -5.49
N VAL A 53 12.71 2.74 -4.37
CA VAL A 53 12.33 3.55 -3.20
C VAL A 53 12.73 4.99 -3.51
N LEU A 54 11.74 5.83 -3.77
CA LEU A 54 11.97 7.24 -4.13
C LEU A 54 12.25 8.06 -2.87
N THR A 55 13.41 8.71 -2.86
CA THR A 55 13.92 9.46 -1.71
C THR A 55 14.11 10.93 -2.12
N PRO A 56 13.40 11.89 -1.48
CA PRO A 56 13.47 13.31 -1.84
C PRO A 56 14.90 13.86 -1.82
N GLY A 57 15.30 14.51 -2.91
CA GLY A 57 16.61 15.13 -3.06
C GLY A 57 17.78 14.16 -3.30
N TYR A 58 17.50 12.87 -3.50
CA TYR A 58 18.52 11.85 -3.81
C TYR A 58 18.33 11.27 -5.21
N ASN A 59 17.27 10.52 -5.43
CA ASN A 59 16.99 9.80 -6.68
C ASN A 59 15.69 10.23 -7.37
N ASP A 60 15.14 11.37 -6.99
CA ASP A 60 13.98 12.00 -7.59
C ASP A 60 14.32 12.89 -8.82
N GLY A 61 13.32 13.53 -9.40
CA GLY A 61 13.46 14.48 -10.50
C GLY A 61 14.28 13.94 -11.68
N LEU A 62 15.36 14.65 -12.03
CA LEU A 62 16.20 14.27 -13.18
C LEU A 62 16.92 12.92 -12.98
N GLU A 63 17.26 12.53 -11.75
CA GLU A 63 17.88 11.23 -11.50
C GLU A 63 16.90 10.09 -11.73
N LEU A 64 15.62 10.28 -11.33
CA LEU A 64 14.57 9.33 -11.63
C LEU A 64 14.37 9.16 -13.14
N GLN A 65 14.23 10.26 -13.88
CA GLN A 65 14.06 10.24 -15.34
C GLN A 65 15.23 9.51 -16.03
N LYS A 66 16.45 9.75 -15.57
CA LYS A 66 17.66 9.10 -16.09
C LYS A 66 17.67 7.60 -15.81
N THR A 67 17.27 7.22 -14.59
CA THR A 67 17.15 5.81 -14.18
C THR A 67 16.08 5.09 -15.01
N LEU A 68 14.90 5.68 -15.17
CA LEU A 68 13.83 5.12 -15.99
C LEU A 68 14.23 4.99 -17.45
N THR A 69 14.90 6.00 -18.02
CA THR A 69 15.38 5.96 -19.41
C THR A 69 16.39 4.83 -19.61
N TRP A 70 17.35 4.69 -18.69
CA TRP A 70 18.32 3.60 -18.73
C TRP A 70 17.63 2.24 -18.62
N ALA A 71 16.74 2.07 -17.67
CA ALA A 71 16.04 0.81 -17.44
C ALA A 71 15.14 0.43 -18.65
N TYR A 72 14.50 1.42 -19.29
CA TYR A 72 13.66 1.19 -20.47
C TYR A 72 14.44 0.64 -21.67
N MET A 73 15.73 0.98 -21.78
CA MET A 73 16.64 0.47 -22.82
C MET A 73 17.11 -0.97 -22.56
N HIS A 74 16.76 -1.56 -21.40
CA HIS A 74 17.10 -2.93 -21.05
C HIS A 74 15.83 -3.80 -21.01
N PRO A 75 15.49 -4.52 -22.08
CA PRO A 75 14.23 -5.28 -22.21
C PRO A 75 14.00 -6.33 -21.13
N GLY A 76 15.09 -6.81 -20.50
CA GLY A 76 14.99 -7.74 -19.37
C GLY A 76 14.50 -7.10 -18.07
N ILE A 77 14.30 -5.78 -18.00
CA ILE A 77 13.56 -5.13 -16.92
C ILE A 77 12.09 -5.09 -17.33
N LEU A 78 11.31 -6.01 -16.77
CA LEU A 78 9.93 -6.27 -17.15
C LEU A 78 8.98 -5.17 -16.68
N ASN A 79 9.11 -4.79 -15.40
CA ASN A 79 8.32 -3.78 -14.74
C ASN A 79 9.15 -2.96 -13.76
N ILE A 80 8.71 -1.73 -13.46
CA ILE A 80 9.27 -0.91 -12.38
C ILE A 80 8.14 -0.46 -11.47
N GLY A 81 8.24 -0.78 -10.17
CA GLY A 81 7.43 -0.18 -9.11
C GLY A 81 8.19 0.95 -8.42
N ILE A 82 7.57 2.11 -8.29
CA ILE A 82 8.11 3.25 -7.55
C ILE A 82 7.30 3.41 -6.27
N VAL A 83 7.97 3.30 -5.13
CA VAL A 83 7.37 3.46 -3.80
C VAL A 83 7.98 4.67 -3.08
N PRO A 84 7.23 5.41 -2.27
CA PRO A 84 7.80 6.52 -1.53
C PRO A 84 8.69 6.03 -0.40
N LEU A 85 9.64 6.87 0.02
CA LEU A 85 10.48 6.61 1.18
C LEU A 85 9.61 6.50 2.44
N GLY A 86 9.66 5.33 3.10
CA GLY A 86 9.14 5.16 4.46
C GLY A 86 10.21 5.53 5.50
N TYR A 87 9.85 6.34 6.50
CA TYR A 87 10.74 6.64 7.61
C TYR A 87 9.99 6.70 8.93
N THR A 88 10.68 6.37 10.01
CA THR A 88 10.14 6.37 11.38
C THR A 88 10.71 7.52 12.20
N LYS A 89 10.06 7.86 13.31
CA LYS A 89 10.61 8.82 14.30
C LYS A 89 11.89 8.36 14.98
N HIS A 90 12.27 7.07 14.82
CA HIS A 90 13.43 6.45 15.47
C HIS A 90 14.74 6.62 14.68
N GLN A 91 14.66 7.21 13.48
CA GLN A 91 15.82 7.57 12.67
C GLN A 91 15.95 9.10 12.55
N CYS A 92 17.11 9.61 12.13
CA CYS A 92 17.41 11.03 11.99
C CYS A 92 17.97 11.42 10.61
N SER A 93 17.94 10.48 9.64
CA SER A 93 18.50 10.71 8.31
C SER A 93 17.52 11.37 7.36
N PHE A 94 16.22 11.18 7.59
CA PHE A 94 15.15 11.66 6.72
C PHE A 94 14.05 12.33 7.55
N GLU A 95 13.54 13.45 7.04
CA GLU A 95 12.46 14.22 7.69
C GLU A 95 11.27 14.44 6.74
N LYS A 96 11.43 14.04 5.47
CA LYS A 96 10.45 14.27 4.40
C LYS A 96 10.33 13.04 3.52
N SER A 97 9.13 12.85 3.00
CA SER A 97 8.79 11.96 1.89
C SER A 97 7.79 12.70 0.99
N TYR A 98 6.90 11.99 0.32
CA TYR A 98 5.93 12.53 -0.62
C TYR A 98 4.52 12.58 0.00
N ASN A 99 4.44 13.05 1.26
CA ASN A 99 3.19 13.10 2.03
C ASN A 99 2.37 14.38 1.81
N ASP A 100 2.92 15.38 1.10
CA ASP A 100 2.18 16.57 0.71
C ASP A 100 1.72 16.49 -0.76
N VAL A 101 0.62 17.20 -1.05
CA VAL A 101 -0.04 17.17 -2.37
C VAL A 101 0.92 17.55 -3.50
N ASP A 102 1.66 18.65 -3.35
CA ASP A 102 2.53 19.15 -4.41
C ASP A 102 3.68 18.17 -4.70
N ALA A 103 4.31 17.61 -3.66
CA ALA A 103 5.39 16.65 -3.83
C ALA A 103 4.91 15.35 -4.47
N ALA A 104 3.72 14.86 -4.11
CA ALA A 104 3.13 13.67 -4.73
C ALA A 104 2.75 13.92 -6.21
N LEU A 105 2.17 15.07 -6.52
CA LEU A 105 1.84 15.48 -7.88
C LEU A 105 3.11 15.59 -8.76
N ASP A 106 4.18 16.19 -8.26
CA ASP A 106 5.46 16.30 -8.97
C ASP A 106 6.01 14.93 -9.39
N VAL A 107 5.82 13.89 -8.56
CA VAL A 107 6.22 12.52 -8.90
C VAL A 107 5.34 11.95 -10.00
N ILE A 108 4.01 12.10 -9.88
CA ILE A 108 3.06 11.64 -10.90
C ILE A 108 3.39 12.29 -12.25
N ASP A 109 3.55 13.61 -12.29
CA ASP A 109 3.89 14.38 -13.50
C ASP A 109 5.24 13.96 -14.08
N THR A 110 6.21 13.60 -13.25
CA THR A 110 7.54 13.14 -13.68
C THR A 110 7.48 11.76 -14.35
N VAL A 111 6.61 10.88 -13.88
CA VAL A 111 6.53 9.47 -14.32
C VAL A 111 5.55 9.29 -15.48
N GLU A 112 4.46 10.05 -15.51
CA GLU A 112 3.38 9.93 -16.49
C GLU A 112 3.85 9.94 -17.96
N PRO A 113 4.81 10.78 -18.39
CA PRO A 113 5.32 10.74 -19.77
C PRO A 113 5.94 9.37 -20.15
N MET A 114 6.63 8.71 -19.22
CA MET A 114 7.21 7.39 -19.45
C MET A 114 6.12 6.31 -19.51
N GLN A 115 5.10 6.40 -18.66
CA GLN A 115 3.95 5.50 -18.72
C GLN A 115 3.22 5.60 -20.05
N LYS A 116 2.94 6.82 -20.53
CA LYS A 116 2.31 7.06 -21.82
C LYS A 116 3.16 6.55 -22.99
N HIS A 117 4.46 6.75 -22.92
CA HIS A 117 5.40 6.25 -23.93
C HIS A 117 5.41 4.72 -23.96
N ALA A 118 5.54 4.08 -22.80
CA ALA A 118 5.55 2.63 -22.69
C ALA A 118 4.21 2.01 -23.12
N LEU A 119 3.09 2.62 -22.76
CA LEU A 119 1.75 2.17 -23.17
C LEU A 119 1.61 2.20 -24.70
N ALA A 120 2.13 3.25 -25.36
CA ALA A 120 2.08 3.38 -26.80
C ALA A 120 2.98 2.36 -27.54
N GLU A 121 4.15 2.02 -26.99
CA GLU A 121 5.11 1.12 -27.63
C GLU A 121 4.94 -0.35 -27.23
N ARG A 122 4.62 -0.62 -25.94
CA ARG A 122 4.60 -1.96 -25.36
C ARG A 122 3.18 -2.47 -25.09
N GLY A 123 2.17 -1.58 -25.10
CA GLY A 123 0.78 -1.91 -24.81
C GLY A 123 0.44 -1.94 -23.30
N PHE A 124 1.38 -1.58 -22.41
CA PHE A 124 1.19 -1.47 -20.96
C PHE A 124 2.10 -0.37 -20.37
N PRO A 125 1.77 0.19 -19.19
CA PRO A 125 2.50 1.35 -18.63
C PRO A 125 3.96 1.10 -18.26
N TRP A 126 4.36 -0.14 -17.96
CA TRP A 126 5.70 -0.61 -17.61
C TRP A 126 6.29 -0.03 -16.31
N VAL A 127 6.02 1.21 -15.94
CA VAL A 127 6.40 1.83 -14.67
C VAL A 127 5.14 2.22 -13.92
N TYR A 128 5.09 1.85 -12.64
CA TYR A 128 3.93 1.99 -11.78
C TYR A 128 4.30 2.74 -10.52
N LEU A 129 3.39 3.60 -10.06
CA LEU A 129 3.50 4.30 -8.79
C LEU A 129 2.70 3.56 -7.72
N ALA A 130 3.25 3.49 -6.50
CA ALA A 130 2.49 3.04 -5.34
C ALA A 130 1.25 3.91 -5.12
N ASP A 131 0.17 3.29 -4.66
CA ASP A 131 -1.11 3.94 -4.43
C ASP A 131 -0.99 5.14 -3.48
N GLU A 132 -0.01 5.12 -2.57
CA GLU A 132 0.28 6.21 -1.65
C GLU A 132 0.53 7.54 -2.36
N PHE A 133 1.16 7.55 -3.54
CA PHE A 133 1.33 8.79 -4.32
C PHE A 133 -0.02 9.38 -4.74
N TYR A 134 -0.95 8.55 -5.19
CA TYR A 134 -2.30 9.00 -5.57
C TYR A 134 -3.12 9.42 -4.34
N CYS A 135 -3.04 8.67 -3.24
CA CYS A 135 -3.68 9.04 -1.98
C CYS A 135 -3.23 10.39 -1.47
N ASN A 136 -1.92 10.67 -1.55
CA ASN A 136 -1.35 11.94 -1.08
C ASN A 136 -1.61 13.10 -2.07
N ALA A 137 -1.59 12.83 -3.39
CA ALA A 137 -1.85 13.83 -4.42
C ALA A 137 -3.31 14.27 -4.47
N TYR A 138 -4.24 13.36 -4.19
CA TYR A 138 -5.68 13.57 -4.38
C TYR A 138 -6.51 13.19 -3.14
N PRO A 139 -6.22 13.75 -1.95
CA PRO A 139 -6.86 13.31 -0.71
C PRO A 139 -8.38 13.46 -0.69
N ASP A 140 -8.94 14.42 -1.44
CA ASP A 140 -10.37 14.70 -1.50
C ASP A 140 -11.04 14.21 -2.82
N SER A 141 -10.25 13.76 -3.80
CA SER A 141 -10.75 13.37 -5.13
C SER A 141 -10.07 12.11 -5.67
N LEU A 142 -9.57 11.24 -4.79
CA LEU A 142 -8.79 10.06 -5.15
C LEU A 142 -9.49 9.18 -6.19
N LEU A 143 -10.77 8.87 -5.99
CA LEU A 143 -11.52 7.96 -6.87
C LEU A 143 -11.64 8.47 -8.33
N GLU A 144 -11.53 9.79 -8.53
CA GLU A 144 -11.58 10.43 -9.85
C GLU A 144 -10.23 10.40 -10.58
N HIS A 145 -9.11 10.20 -9.83
CA HIS A 145 -7.74 10.27 -10.34
C HIS A 145 -6.99 8.93 -10.24
N LEU A 146 -7.57 7.96 -9.55
CA LEU A 146 -6.98 6.62 -9.43
C LEU A 146 -6.96 5.95 -10.81
N PRO A 147 -5.81 5.42 -11.26
CA PRO A 147 -5.74 4.72 -12.53
C PRO A 147 -6.78 3.59 -12.62
N PRO A 148 -7.32 3.33 -13.82
CA PRO A 148 -8.29 2.24 -14.01
C PRO A 148 -7.61 0.87 -13.89
N THR A 149 -8.40 -0.18 -13.67
CA THR A 149 -7.93 -1.56 -13.45
C THR A 149 -6.95 -2.03 -14.53
N GLU A 150 -7.21 -1.70 -15.80
CA GLU A 150 -6.39 -2.08 -16.94
C GLU A 150 -4.98 -1.47 -16.90
N HIS A 151 -4.79 -0.39 -16.16
CA HIS A 151 -3.48 0.23 -15.95
C HIS A 151 -2.51 -0.72 -15.25
N TYR A 152 -3.01 -1.55 -14.34
CA TYR A 152 -2.18 -2.42 -13.50
C TYR A 152 -1.89 -3.80 -14.12
N GLY A 153 -2.44 -4.10 -15.29
CA GLY A 153 -2.25 -5.38 -15.97
C GLY A 153 -2.64 -6.57 -15.09
N ASN A 154 -1.69 -7.44 -14.82
CA ASN A 154 -1.91 -8.61 -13.93
C ASN A 154 -1.61 -8.32 -12.45
N PHE A 155 -1.46 -7.06 -12.06
CA PHE A 155 -1.11 -6.65 -10.68
C PHE A 155 0.21 -7.27 -10.18
N GLU A 156 1.21 -7.40 -11.02
CA GLU A 156 2.48 -8.06 -10.69
C GLU A 156 3.28 -7.34 -9.59
N MET A 157 2.99 -6.04 -9.37
CA MET A 157 3.63 -5.21 -8.33
C MET A 157 2.71 -4.98 -7.11
N PHE A 158 1.69 -5.80 -6.91
CA PHE A 158 0.70 -5.66 -5.84
C PHE A 158 1.33 -5.65 -4.43
N GLU A 159 2.34 -6.50 -4.21
CA GLU A 159 3.08 -6.55 -2.93
C GLU A 159 3.86 -5.27 -2.60
N ASP A 160 4.12 -4.44 -3.62
CA ASP A 160 4.78 -3.13 -3.47
C ASP A 160 3.77 -1.98 -3.17
N GLY A 161 2.51 -2.30 -2.88
CA GLY A 161 1.47 -1.31 -2.63
C GLY A 161 0.94 -0.62 -3.89
N ILE A 162 0.94 -1.35 -5.03
CA ILE A 162 0.54 -0.84 -6.34
C ILE A 162 -0.74 -1.54 -6.79
N GLY A 163 -1.83 -0.79 -6.91
CA GLY A 163 -3.14 -1.30 -7.33
C GLY A 163 -4.00 -1.88 -6.21
N ILE A 164 -3.57 -1.83 -4.96
CA ILE A 164 -4.36 -2.28 -3.79
C ILE A 164 -5.62 -1.44 -3.64
N VAL A 165 -5.49 -0.11 -3.74
CA VAL A 165 -6.62 0.81 -3.63
C VAL A 165 -7.60 0.59 -4.78
N ARG A 166 -7.11 0.40 -6.02
CA ARG A 166 -7.96 0.10 -7.17
C ARG A 166 -8.74 -1.20 -6.97
N THR A 167 -8.07 -2.26 -6.54
CA THR A 167 -8.73 -3.54 -6.23
C THR A 167 -9.81 -3.37 -5.17
N SER A 168 -9.51 -2.62 -4.09
CA SER A 168 -10.49 -2.37 -3.02
C SER A 168 -11.71 -1.59 -3.52
N VAL A 169 -11.52 -0.61 -4.42
CA VAL A 169 -12.63 0.15 -5.03
C VAL A 169 -13.46 -0.75 -5.94
N ASP A 170 -12.82 -1.54 -6.80
CA ASP A 170 -13.53 -2.45 -7.73
C ASP A 170 -14.33 -3.51 -6.98
N GLU A 171 -13.75 -4.10 -5.92
CA GLU A 171 -14.46 -5.02 -5.03
C GLU A 171 -15.65 -4.34 -4.36
N TRP A 172 -15.46 -3.11 -3.82
CA TRP A 172 -16.52 -2.34 -3.18
C TRP A 172 -17.69 -2.06 -4.11
N GLU A 173 -17.40 -1.60 -5.34
CA GLU A 173 -18.42 -1.36 -6.36
C GLU A 173 -19.17 -2.64 -6.74
N SER A 174 -18.49 -3.78 -6.77
CA SER A 174 -19.10 -5.08 -7.06
C SER A 174 -19.99 -5.61 -5.94
N CYS A 175 -19.83 -5.09 -4.71
CA CYS A 175 -20.56 -5.52 -3.51
C CYS A 175 -21.79 -4.67 -3.20
N ALA A 176 -22.32 -3.91 -4.15
CA ALA A 176 -23.46 -2.98 -3.90
C ALA A 176 -24.66 -3.67 -3.25
N GLU A 177 -25.10 -4.83 -3.75
CA GLU A 177 -26.21 -5.61 -3.18
C GLU A 177 -25.90 -6.12 -1.76
N GLN A 178 -24.65 -6.55 -1.52
CA GLN A 178 -24.21 -7.01 -0.21
C GLN A 178 -24.14 -5.87 0.80
N LEU A 179 -23.74 -4.66 0.38
CA LEU A 179 -23.75 -3.45 1.22
C LEU A 179 -25.18 -3.02 1.58
N GLU A 180 -26.15 -3.12 0.66
CA GLU A 180 -27.55 -2.86 0.94
C GLU A 180 -28.08 -3.87 1.97
N HIS A 181 -27.79 -5.16 1.81
CA HIS A 181 -28.19 -6.19 2.75
C HIS A 181 -27.55 -5.98 4.13
N LEU A 182 -26.25 -5.71 4.18
CA LEU A 182 -25.56 -5.40 5.44
C LEU A 182 -26.18 -4.18 6.13
N ALA A 183 -26.61 -3.16 5.37
CA ALA A 183 -27.28 -1.98 5.94
C ALA A 183 -28.60 -2.34 6.63
N GLU A 184 -29.39 -3.27 6.05
CA GLU A 184 -30.62 -3.78 6.65
C GLU A 184 -30.33 -4.54 7.96
N VAL A 185 -29.33 -5.45 7.94
CA VAL A 185 -28.91 -6.22 9.12
C VAL A 185 -28.44 -5.29 10.26
N LEU A 186 -27.58 -4.31 9.94
CA LEU A 186 -27.09 -3.35 10.94
C LEU A 186 -28.22 -2.48 11.52
N GLU A 187 -29.26 -2.18 10.75
CA GLU A 187 -30.44 -1.44 11.22
C GLU A 187 -31.34 -2.31 12.12
N GLU A 188 -31.61 -3.57 11.73
CA GLU A 188 -32.43 -4.52 12.48
C GLU A 188 -31.84 -4.87 13.84
N GLU A 189 -30.54 -5.09 13.89
CA GLU A 189 -29.80 -5.45 15.12
C GLU A 189 -29.37 -4.22 15.96
N ASP A 190 -29.72 -2.99 15.51
CA ASP A 190 -29.25 -1.72 16.09
C ASP A 190 -27.73 -1.66 16.32
N ALA A 191 -26.98 -2.29 15.42
CA ALA A 191 -25.54 -2.49 15.54
C ALA A 191 -24.74 -1.38 14.86
N ARG A 192 -23.54 -1.10 15.41
CA ARG A 192 -22.47 -0.32 14.76
C ARG A 192 -21.22 -1.16 14.68
N VAL A 193 -20.52 -1.04 13.56
CA VAL A 193 -19.26 -1.75 13.32
C VAL A 193 -18.18 -0.73 12.98
N TYR A 194 -17.13 -0.69 13.78
CA TYR A 194 -15.94 0.14 13.56
C TYR A 194 -14.91 -0.67 12.79
N TYR A 195 -14.58 -0.22 11.59
CA TYR A 195 -13.56 -0.83 10.75
C TYR A 195 -12.24 -0.04 10.88
N ILE A 196 -11.18 -0.72 11.33
CA ILE A 196 -9.87 -0.12 11.62
C ILE A 196 -9.01 -0.05 10.35
N PHE A 197 -8.36 1.11 10.12
CA PHE A 197 -7.33 1.26 9.09
C PHE A 197 -6.37 2.41 9.41
N GLY A 198 -5.21 2.44 8.73
CA GLY A 198 -4.20 3.47 8.88
C GLY A 198 -4.53 4.76 8.12
N GLU A 199 -3.83 5.83 8.44
CA GLU A 199 -4.04 7.17 7.85
C GLU A 199 -3.90 7.16 6.32
N ALA A 200 -3.01 6.32 5.75
CA ALA A 200 -2.79 6.22 4.31
C ALA A 200 -4.04 5.80 3.52
N GLN A 201 -4.90 4.95 4.08
CA GLN A 201 -6.13 4.49 3.43
C GLN A 201 -7.32 5.43 3.60
N ARG A 202 -7.18 6.50 4.39
CA ARG A 202 -8.29 7.42 4.66
C ARG A 202 -8.95 8.00 3.41
N PRO A 203 -8.19 8.48 2.39
CA PRO A 203 -8.78 9.06 1.18
C PRO A 203 -9.71 8.12 0.41
N CYS A 204 -9.50 6.80 0.54
CA CYS A 204 -10.33 5.76 -0.07
C CYS A 204 -11.37 5.24 0.92
N MET A 205 -10.93 4.55 1.97
CA MET A 205 -11.78 3.75 2.84
C MET A 205 -12.82 4.59 3.61
N ALA A 206 -12.43 5.77 4.12
CA ALA A 206 -13.37 6.62 4.84
C ALA A 206 -14.50 7.05 3.92
N ARG A 207 -14.18 7.50 2.71
CA ARG A 207 -15.18 7.95 1.72
C ARG A 207 -16.12 6.83 1.30
N LEU A 208 -15.58 5.65 0.95
CA LEU A 208 -16.38 4.49 0.56
C LEU A 208 -17.37 4.08 1.66
N MET A 209 -16.94 4.06 2.92
CA MET A 209 -17.80 3.70 4.05
C MET A 209 -18.81 4.80 4.41
N GLU A 210 -18.43 6.08 4.30
CA GLU A 210 -19.33 7.21 4.55
C GLU A 210 -20.43 7.33 3.49
N GLU A 211 -20.13 7.01 2.23
CA GLU A 211 -21.07 6.99 1.11
C GLU A 211 -21.90 5.70 1.03
N ALA A 212 -21.56 4.66 1.81
CA ALA A 212 -22.28 3.39 1.84
C ALA A 212 -23.74 3.53 2.33
N PRO A 213 -24.65 2.64 1.92
CA PRO A 213 -26.06 2.67 2.34
C PRO A 213 -26.25 2.38 3.84
N THR A 214 -25.20 2.05 4.57
CA THR A 214 -25.20 1.70 6.00
C THR A 214 -25.59 2.84 6.95
N LYS A 215 -25.83 4.05 6.43
CA LYS A 215 -26.26 5.24 7.20
C LYS A 215 -25.33 5.56 8.38
N GLY A 216 -24.02 5.33 8.21
CA GLY A 216 -23.00 5.55 9.24
C GLY A 216 -22.96 4.47 10.34
N ARG A 217 -23.55 3.30 10.12
CA ARG A 217 -23.44 2.15 11.02
C ARG A 217 -22.16 1.33 10.77
N LEU A 218 -21.65 1.29 9.54
CA LEU A 218 -20.28 0.90 9.24
C LEU A 218 -19.39 2.13 9.36
N VAL A 219 -18.60 2.20 10.42
CA VAL A 219 -17.89 3.41 10.86
C VAL A 219 -16.41 3.28 10.51
N PRO A 220 -15.87 4.14 9.64
CA PRO A 220 -14.43 4.19 9.40
C PRO A 220 -13.70 4.70 10.63
N LEU A 221 -12.74 3.93 11.16
CA LEU A 221 -11.92 4.34 12.29
C LEU A 221 -10.43 4.38 11.91
N VAL A 222 -9.96 5.60 11.65
CA VAL A 222 -8.56 5.86 11.32
C VAL A 222 -7.69 5.79 12.56
N VAL A 223 -6.65 4.95 12.52
CA VAL A 223 -5.68 4.82 13.60
C VAL A 223 -4.33 5.39 13.17
N LYS A 224 -3.79 6.27 14.00
CA LYS A 224 -2.45 6.82 13.81
C LYS A 224 -1.40 5.88 14.39
N ASN A 225 -0.36 5.62 13.62
CA ASN A 225 0.79 4.85 14.08
C ASN A 225 1.74 5.75 14.91
N ASN A 226 1.51 5.80 16.21
CA ASN A 226 2.36 6.57 17.14
C ASN A 226 3.63 5.82 17.54
N HIS A 227 3.63 4.49 17.43
CA HIS A 227 4.77 3.66 17.78
C HIS A 227 5.95 3.92 16.83
N PHE A 228 5.73 3.81 15.53
CA PHE A 228 6.76 4.11 14.53
C PHE A 228 6.85 5.60 14.21
N GLY A 229 5.72 6.30 14.11
CA GLY A 229 5.68 7.71 13.70
C GLY A 229 6.26 7.92 12.30
N GLY A 230 6.71 9.15 12.01
CA GLY A 230 7.17 9.48 10.67
C GLY A 230 6.01 9.48 9.67
N ASN A 231 6.17 8.73 8.56
CA ASN A 231 5.12 8.47 7.58
C ASN A 231 4.74 6.97 7.49
N VAL A 232 4.90 6.24 8.60
CA VAL A 232 4.49 4.82 8.66
C VAL A 232 3.03 4.77 9.06
N ASP A 233 2.13 4.81 8.08
CA ASP A 233 0.70 5.06 8.26
C ASP A 233 -0.22 4.08 7.51
N VAL A 234 0.34 3.05 6.86
CA VAL A 234 -0.45 1.99 6.21
C VAL A 234 -1.01 0.99 7.23
N THR A 235 -2.19 0.43 6.96
CA THR A 235 -2.90 -0.49 7.85
C THR A 235 -2.07 -1.69 8.29
N GLY A 236 -1.34 -2.31 7.37
CA GLY A 236 -0.51 -3.49 7.66
C GLY A 236 0.69 -3.24 8.60
N LEU A 237 1.01 -1.96 8.87
CA LEU A 237 2.09 -1.56 9.77
C LEU A 237 1.57 -0.97 11.10
N LEU A 238 0.26 -0.98 11.34
CA LEU A 238 -0.32 -0.54 12.61
C LEU A 238 0.15 -1.44 13.76
N CYS A 239 0.45 -0.80 14.89
CA CYS A 239 0.80 -1.49 16.11
C CYS A 239 -0.45 -1.78 16.95
N GLY A 240 -0.47 -2.95 17.57
CA GLY A 240 -1.60 -3.38 18.40
C GLY A 240 -1.89 -2.43 19.57
N PHE A 241 -0.85 -1.85 20.17
CA PHE A 241 -1.00 -0.85 21.22
C PHE A 241 -1.70 0.43 20.76
N ASP A 242 -1.33 0.96 19.58
CA ASP A 242 -1.97 2.16 19.04
C ASP A 242 -3.46 1.89 18.73
N VAL A 243 -3.77 0.71 18.18
CA VAL A 243 -5.15 0.27 17.93
C VAL A 243 -5.91 0.12 19.26
N ALA A 244 -5.35 -0.57 20.25
CA ALA A 244 -5.98 -0.74 21.56
C ALA A 244 -6.30 0.61 22.23
N MET A 245 -5.42 1.59 22.09
CA MET A 245 -5.65 2.93 22.61
C MET A 245 -6.71 3.71 21.83
N ALA A 246 -6.78 3.53 20.51
CA ALA A 246 -7.74 4.22 19.66
C ALA A 246 -9.18 3.75 19.87
N ILE A 247 -9.37 2.46 20.18
CA ILE A 247 -10.71 1.87 20.38
C ILE A 247 -11.22 1.99 21.82
N ARG A 248 -10.42 2.44 22.77
CA ARG A 248 -10.85 2.63 24.16
C ARG A 248 -12.08 3.53 24.24
N GLY A 249 -13.09 3.07 24.98
CA GLY A 249 -14.32 3.81 25.19
C GLY A 249 -15.38 3.58 24.09
N ILE A 250 -15.12 2.78 23.07
CA ILE A 250 -16.17 2.25 22.20
C ILE A 250 -17.10 1.41 23.08
N SER A 251 -18.41 1.54 22.85
CA SER A 251 -19.42 0.81 23.60
C SER A 251 -19.25 -0.70 23.44
N ALA A 252 -19.47 -1.45 24.51
CA ALA A 252 -19.48 -2.92 24.45
C ALA A 252 -20.65 -3.51 23.64
N HIS A 253 -21.59 -2.66 23.21
CA HIS A 253 -22.69 -3.03 22.29
C HIS A 253 -22.33 -2.82 20.84
N ASP A 254 -21.21 -2.14 20.55
CA ASP A 254 -20.70 -1.91 19.21
C ASP A 254 -19.62 -2.96 18.88
N TYR A 255 -19.40 -3.21 17.60
CA TYR A 255 -18.41 -4.16 17.13
C TYR A 255 -17.16 -3.44 16.62
N VAL A 256 -15.99 -4.02 16.83
CA VAL A 256 -14.73 -3.52 16.27
C VAL A 256 -14.08 -4.62 15.48
N VAL A 257 -13.77 -4.35 14.21
CA VAL A 257 -13.11 -5.29 13.32
C VAL A 257 -11.73 -4.81 12.89
N LEU A 258 -10.78 -5.74 12.91
CA LEU A 258 -9.37 -5.53 12.60
C LEU A 258 -9.01 -6.24 11.30
N PRO A 259 -8.50 -5.56 10.28
CA PRO A 259 -8.04 -6.22 9.06
C PRO A 259 -6.91 -7.21 9.34
N LYS A 260 -7.00 -8.41 8.77
CA LYS A 260 -6.01 -9.49 8.93
C LYS A 260 -4.59 -9.08 8.56
N ILE A 261 -4.42 -8.09 7.65
CA ILE A 261 -3.11 -7.59 7.23
C ILE A 261 -2.27 -7.00 8.37
N MET A 262 -2.88 -6.63 9.50
CA MET A 262 -2.18 -6.14 10.68
C MET A 262 -1.37 -7.23 11.40
N PHE A 263 -1.67 -8.49 11.12
CA PHE A 263 -1.11 -9.64 11.82
C PHE A 263 -0.23 -10.48 10.90
N ASN A 264 0.92 -10.92 11.39
CA ASN A 264 1.75 -11.87 10.69
C ASN A 264 1.14 -13.29 10.71
N SER A 265 1.80 -14.26 10.06
CA SER A 265 1.34 -15.66 10.00
C SER A 265 1.19 -16.35 11.36
N ASN A 266 1.80 -15.81 12.41
CA ASN A 266 1.72 -16.32 13.78
C ASN A 266 0.66 -15.57 14.61
N GLY A 267 -0.07 -14.62 14.05
CA GLY A 267 -1.12 -13.85 14.72
C GLY A 267 -0.63 -12.67 15.57
N TYR A 268 0.58 -12.15 15.29
CA TYR A 268 1.16 -11.01 16.01
C TYR A 268 1.21 -9.76 15.14
N THR A 269 0.92 -8.60 15.74
CA THR A 269 1.22 -7.28 15.19
C THR A 269 2.72 -6.97 15.26
N LEU A 270 3.17 -5.85 14.69
CA LEU A 270 4.59 -5.46 14.67
C LEU A 270 5.19 -5.15 16.06
N ASP A 271 4.37 -4.87 17.04
CA ASP A 271 4.74 -4.68 18.46
C ASP A 271 4.45 -5.91 19.32
N ASP A 272 4.41 -7.09 18.70
CA ASP A 272 4.26 -8.41 19.31
C ASP A 272 2.95 -8.60 20.12
N MET A 273 1.88 -7.87 19.79
CA MET A 273 0.57 -8.06 20.39
C MET A 273 -0.29 -9.04 19.60
N THR A 274 -1.01 -9.90 20.31
CA THR A 274 -2.08 -10.73 19.76
C THR A 274 -3.42 -9.99 19.78
N VAL A 275 -4.44 -10.57 19.16
CA VAL A 275 -5.83 -10.07 19.24
C VAL A 275 -6.32 -10.02 20.68
N ASP A 276 -5.97 -11.03 21.49
CA ASP A 276 -6.34 -11.09 22.91
C ASP A 276 -5.65 -9.98 23.71
N ASP A 277 -4.37 -9.68 23.44
CA ASP A 277 -3.66 -8.57 24.08
C ASP A 277 -4.30 -7.20 23.73
N ILE A 278 -4.76 -7.02 22.49
CA ILE A 278 -5.48 -5.79 22.07
C ILE A 278 -6.80 -5.68 22.82
N ARG A 279 -7.55 -6.79 22.93
CA ARG A 279 -8.81 -6.86 23.70
C ARG A 279 -8.59 -6.53 25.16
N ASP A 280 -7.62 -7.18 25.82
CA ASP A 280 -7.32 -6.99 27.22
C ASP A 280 -6.83 -5.55 27.51
N THR A 281 -6.02 -4.98 26.62
CA THR A 281 -5.50 -3.62 26.75
C THR A 281 -6.57 -2.55 26.56
N SER A 282 -7.47 -2.73 25.59
CA SER A 282 -8.55 -1.77 25.30
C SER A 282 -9.77 -1.92 26.21
N GLY A 283 -10.06 -3.14 26.64
CA GLY A 283 -11.31 -3.53 27.29
C GLY A 283 -12.50 -3.63 26.30
N VAL A 284 -12.24 -3.67 24.99
CA VAL A 284 -13.25 -3.71 23.93
C VAL A 284 -13.11 -5.04 23.17
N PRO A 285 -14.21 -5.78 22.93
CA PRO A 285 -14.18 -6.96 22.06
C PRO A 285 -13.77 -6.58 20.65
N VAL A 286 -12.84 -7.33 20.06
CA VAL A 286 -12.37 -7.14 18.69
C VAL A 286 -12.39 -8.46 17.94
N THR A 287 -12.65 -8.40 16.61
CA THR A 287 -12.66 -9.55 15.71
C THR A 287 -11.75 -9.26 14.52
N VAL A 288 -10.98 -10.24 14.08
CA VAL A 288 -10.16 -10.13 12.87
C VAL A 288 -11.00 -10.53 11.67
N VAL A 289 -10.96 -9.70 10.62
CA VAL A 289 -11.68 -9.94 9.36
C VAL A 289 -10.70 -9.98 8.19
N SER A 290 -11.14 -10.57 7.09
CA SER A 290 -10.42 -10.59 5.81
C SER A 290 -10.09 -9.17 5.30
N CYS A 291 -9.17 -9.09 4.33
CA CYS A 291 -8.85 -7.84 3.63
C CYS A 291 -9.65 -7.69 2.34
N SER A 292 -10.25 -8.76 1.82
CA SER A 292 -11.13 -8.72 0.65
C SER A 292 -12.49 -8.16 1.04
N VAL A 293 -13.00 -7.21 0.25
CA VAL A 293 -14.27 -6.51 0.56
C VAL A 293 -15.44 -7.49 0.68
N PRO A 294 -15.71 -8.38 -0.28
CA PRO A 294 -16.84 -9.32 -0.16
C PRO A 294 -16.72 -10.24 1.05
N GLU A 295 -15.50 -10.65 1.41
CA GLU A 295 -15.26 -11.53 2.55
C GLU A 295 -15.49 -10.82 3.88
N TYR A 296 -14.90 -9.63 4.09
CA TYR A 296 -15.09 -8.95 5.36
C TYR A 296 -16.53 -8.44 5.56
N LEU A 297 -17.25 -8.09 4.50
CA LEU A 297 -18.67 -7.74 4.62
C LEU A 297 -19.51 -8.94 5.10
N ALA A 298 -19.25 -10.15 4.57
CA ALA A 298 -19.90 -11.37 5.04
C ALA A 298 -19.53 -11.71 6.49
N GLU A 299 -18.24 -11.61 6.85
CA GLU A 299 -17.76 -11.85 8.22
C GLU A 299 -18.34 -10.84 9.24
N ILE A 300 -18.57 -9.58 8.82
CA ILE A 300 -19.24 -8.57 9.65
C ILE A 300 -20.71 -8.94 9.85
N GLU A 301 -21.40 -9.38 8.80
CA GLU A 301 -22.79 -9.82 8.89
C GLU A 301 -22.92 -11.01 9.87
N GLU A 302 -22.09 -12.04 9.71
CA GLU A 302 -22.06 -13.20 10.62
C GLU A 302 -21.78 -12.79 12.07
N LEU A 303 -20.86 -11.85 12.28
CA LEU A 303 -20.52 -11.33 13.61
C LEU A 303 -21.70 -10.63 14.27
N VAL A 304 -22.47 -9.85 13.52
CA VAL A 304 -23.59 -9.07 14.05
C VAL A 304 -24.81 -9.95 14.32
N VAL A 305 -25.11 -10.90 13.43
CA VAL A 305 -26.25 -11.84 13.58
C VAL A 305 -25.96 -12.92 14.64
N GLY A 306 -24.70 -13.17 14.95
CA GLY A 306 -24.30 -14.07 16.05
C GLY A 306 -24.36 -15.57 15.69
N TYR A 307 -23.99 -15.94 14.47
CA TYR A 307 -23.84 -17.36 14.05
C TYR A 307 -22.50 -17.96 14.49
#